data_81ae7c9292df74fcef4f9ccfd6c5bbc3
#
_entry.id   81ae7c9292df74fcef4f9ccfd6c5bbc3
#
_cell.length_a   1.000
_cell.length_b   1.000
_cell.length_c   1.000
_cell.angle_alpha   90.00
_cell.angle_beta   90.00
_cell.angle_gamma   90.00
#
_symmetry.space_group_name_H-M   'P 1'
#
loop_
_entity.id
_entity.type
_entity.pdbx_description
1 polymer ?
#
loop_
_entity_poly.entity_id
_entity_poly.type
_entity_poly.pdbx_seq_one_letter_code
_entity_poly.pdbx_strand_id
1 'polypeptide(L)'
;MSKLYIFGIGGTGARVLRSFTMMMAAGVKIGEDEIVPIIIDPDASNADLTRTVALMNNYRSIRSSLNFNKKDETIFFRKELSQILVNYTLRIQDTDDKTFQEFIDLPSMEKSSQAMMRMLFSERNLCSSMDVGFKGNPNIGSIVLNQIVDSNDFMDFANNFESGDKIFIISSIFGGTGASGFPLLLKTLRKGNTFPNNDIINNAEIGAITILPYFKLKNNEESEIDSSTFISKTKSALAYYENNISKNNSIDALYYLADDVSNTYENNEGGSTQQNDAHLIEFLAATAIVDFSNKSHDYTTNKEFGLNNIGDGAVTFDSFYDKQRRELFSPLTEFVMMANCLNYKFDYYSSKSFNANNDNFEGLYGSSFISDLQNITKSYLDWLDEMKRNKRSLDLFNLTTKDKPFDVVTGYKPKKVMSTKSNYDLVTDRLNSAVKKCNSKEDNNKFIEMFYLGMSRLVHEKFNA
;
A
#
# COMPACT_ATOMS: atom_id res chain seq x y z
N MET A 1 6.03 13.76 -17.48
CA MET A 1 5.84 12.44 -16.85
C MET A 1 4.56 12.55 -16.05
N SER A 2 3.65 11.59 -16.13
CA SER A 2 2.42 11.63 -15.33
C SER A 2 2.70 11.09 -13.93
N LYS A 3 2.13 11.76 -12.93
CA LYS A 3 2.23 11.36 -11.53
C LYS A 3 0.91 10.76 -11.05
N LEU A 4 0.99 9.80 -10.14
CA LEU A 4 -0.15 9.31 -9.38
C LEU A 4 0.00 9.72 -7.92
N TYR A 5 -0.81 10.68 -7.49
CA TYR A 5 -0.91 11.07 -6.09
C TYR A 5 -1.82 10.11 -5.35
N ILE A 6 -1.33 9.49 -4.29
CA ILE A 6 -2.10 8.49 -3.53
C ILE A 6 -2.29 8.99 -2.10
N PHE A 7 -3.53 9.35 -1.76
CA PHE A 7 -3.90 9.72 -0.41
C PHE A 7 -4.29 8.49 0.39
N GLY A 8 -3.48 8.11 1.35
CA GLY A 8 -3.77 7.06 2.32
C GLY A 8 -4.36 7.63 3.60
N ILE A 9 -5.66 7.45 3.84
CA ILE A 9 -6.35 8.05 4.98
C ILE A 9 -6.46 7.04 6.13
N GLY A 10 -5.87 7.41 7.28
CA GLY A 10 -5.84 6.61 8.50
C GLY A 10 -4.90 5.40 8.40
N GLY A 11 -4.83 4.61 9.45
CA GLY A 11 -3.97 3.42 9.50
C GLY A 11 -4.25 2.41 8.37
N THR A 12 -5.50 2.27 7.91
CA THR A 12 -5.85 1.43 6.75
C THR A 12 -5.18 1.94 5.49
N GLY A 13 -5.19 3.26 5.26
CA GLY A 13 -4.50 3.89 4.11
C GLY A 13 -3.01 3.63 4.12
N ALA A 14 -2.35 3.77 5.26
CA ALA A 14 -0.93 3.48 5.42
C ALA A 14 -0.59 2.01 5.10
N ARG A 15 -1.38 1.04 5.58
CA ARG A 15 -1.15 -0.38 5.33
C ARG A 15 -1.36 -0.78 3.88
N VAL A 16 -2.34 -0.18 3.19
CA VAL A 16 -2.52 -0.38 1.74
C VAL A 16 -1.33 0.18 0.97
N LEU A 17 -0.80 1.35 1.34
CA LEU A 17 0.42 1.91 0.76
C LEU A 17 1.64 1.00 0.97
N ARG A 18 1.73 0.33 2.14
CA ARG A 18 2.75 -0.70 2.38
C ARG A 18 2.64 -1.82 1.34
N SER A 19 1.46 -2.38 1.15
CA SER A 19 1.21 -3.45 0.18
C SER A 19 1.48 -3.00 -1.26
N PHE A 20 1.08 -1.78 -1.60
CA PHE A 20 1.35 -1.20 -2.93
C PHE A 20 2.85 -1.00 -3.18
N THR A 21 3.61 -0.53 -2.17
CA THR A 21 5.06 -0.39 -2.26
C THR A 21 5.76 -1.74 -2.49
N MET A 22 5.26 -2.82 -1.86
CA MET A 22 5.76 -4.19 -2.10
C MET A 22 5.50 -4.65 -3.54
N MET A 23 4.33 -4.34 -4.10
CA MET A 23 4.02 -4.62 -5.51
C MET A 23 4.90 -3.82 -6.46
N MET A 24 5.17 -2.54 -6.15
CA MET A 24 6.10 -1.71 -6.93
C MET A 24 7.52 -2.28 -6.92
N ALA A 25 8.00 -2.71 -5.76
CA ALA A 25 9.33 -3.33 -5.63
C ALA A 25 9.45 -4.60 -6.49
N ALA A 26 8.40 -5.40 -6.54
CA ALA A 26 8.32 -6.61 -7.35
C ALA A 26 8.16 -6.35 -8.87
N GLY A 27 7.99 -5.10 -9.29
CA GLY A 27 7.86 -4.76 -10.71
C GLY A 27 6.47 -5.00 -11.29
N VAL A 28 5.41 -5.03 -10.45
CA VAL A 28 4.04 -5.04 -10.95
C VAL A 28 3.81 -3.82 -11.84
N LYS A 29 3.17 -4.03 -13.00
CA LYS A 29 2.96 -2.98 -14.00
C LYS A 29 2.01 -1.90 -13.47
N ILE A 30 2.46 -0.65 -13.50
CA ILE A 30 1.72 0.55 -13.10
C ILE A 30 1.80 1.54 -14.28
N GLY A 31 0.73 2.26 -14.55
CA GLY A 31 0.62 3.15 -15.71
C GLY A 31 1.52 4.37 -15.60
N GLU A 32 1.45 5.08 -14.48
CA GLU A 32 2.21 6.30 -14.26
C GLU A 32 3.70 6.03 -13.98
N ASP A 33 4.55 7.00 -14.27
CA ASP A 33 6.01 6.89 -14.10
C ASP A 33 6.42 7.18 -12.65
N GLU A 34 5.70 8.06 -11.98
CA GLU A 34 6.02 8.58 -10.66
C GLU A 34 4.83 8.43 -9.71
N ILE A 35 5.10 7.94 -8.50
CA ILE A 35 4.12 7.74 -7.44
C ILE A 35 4.42 8.71 -6.30
N VAL A 36 3.41 9.45 -5.88
CA VAL A 36 3.51 10.44 -4.81
C VAL A 36 2.54 10.09 -3.68
N PRO A 37 2.98 9.32 -2.67
CA PRO A 37 2.14 8.97 -1.53
C PRO A 37 2.00 10.15 -0.57
N ILE A 38 0.78 10.32 -0.04
CA ILE A 38 0.42 11.29 0.99
C ILE A 38 -0.43 10.58 2.04
N ILE A 39 0.03 10.54 3.27
CA ILE A 39 -0.68 9.90 4.39
C ILE A 39 -1.38 10.97 5.21
N ILE A 40 -2.65 10.76 5.52
CA ILE A 40 -3.44 11.61 6.40
C ILE A 40 -3.83 10.78 7.62
N ASP A 41 -3.09 10.94 8.71
CA ASP A 41 -3.37 10.28 9.99
C ASP A 41 -2.98 11.20 11.15
N PRO A 42 -3.88 11.48 12.11
CA PRO A 42 -3.52 12.22 13.31
C PRO A 42 -2.56 11.45 14.22
N ASP A 43 -2.55 10.11 14.17
CA ASP A 43 -1.67 9.27 14.98
C ASP A 43 -0.29 9.11 14.32
N ALA A 44 0.57 10.10 14.52
CA ALA A 44 1.94 10.07 14.00
C ALA A 44 2.82 8.97 14.64
N SER A 45 2.43 8.46 15.82
CA SER A 45 3.16 7.42 16.58
C SER A 45 2.76 5.99 16.20
N ASN A 46 1.78 5.81 15.35
CA ASN A 46 1.26 4.52 14.90
C ASN A 46 2.36 3.64 14.29
N ALA A 47 2.54 2.44 14.82
CA ALA A 47 3.60 1.53 14.36
C ALA A 47 3.39 1.05 12.91
N ASP A 48 2.14 0.88 12.45
CA ASP A 48 1.85 0.53 11.06
C ASP A 48 2.23 1.66 10.09
N LEU A 49 2.00 2.92 10.48
CA LEU A 49 2.45 4.09 9.74
C LEU A 49 3.97 4.16 9.70
N THR A 50 4.62 4.04 10.85
CA THR A 50 6.09 4.14 10.97
C THR A 50 6.79 3.08 10.10
N ARG A 51 6.33 1.82 10.11
CA ARG A 51 6.94 0.77 9.29
C ARG A 51 6.65 0.96 7.79
N THR A 52 5.51 1.58 7.44
CA THR A 52 5.20 1.93 6.03
C THR A 52 6.14 3.02 5.53
N VAL A 53 6.34 4.08 6.32
CA VAL A 53 7.29 5.16 6.00
C VAL A 53 8.72 4.62 5.86
N ALA A 54 9.16 3.76 6.78
CA ALA A 54 10.47 3.12 6.71
C ALA A 54 10.65 2.29 5.43
N LEU A 55 9.63 1.54 5.03
CA LEU A 55 9.63 0.76 3.77
C LEU A 55 9.72 1.67 2.54
N MET A 56 8.92 2.74 2.50
CA MET A 56 8.93 3.69 1.38
C MET A 56 10.29 4.42 1.27
N ASN A 57 10.90 4.78 2.39
CA ASN A 57 12.24 5.36 2.41
C ASN A 57 13.30 4.38 1.88
N ASN A 58 13.22 3.11 2.28
CA ASN A 58 14.12 2.06 1.79
C ASN A 58 13.93 1.82 0.28
N TYR A 59 12.68 1.74 -0.20
CA TYR A 59 12.38 1.67 -1.63
C TYR A 59 13.02 2.86 -2.40
N ARG A 60 12.84 4.07 -1.88
CA ARG A 60 13.36 5.29 -2.49
C ARG A 60 14.89 5.33 -2.52
N SER A 61 15.56 4.87 -1.45
CA SER A 61 17.02 4.74 -1.41
C SER A 61 17.53 3.82 -2.52
N ILE A 62 16.92 2.65 -2.69
CA ILE A 62 17.25 1.72 -3.78
C ILE A 62 16.97 2.38 -5.13
N ARG A 63 15.76 2.92 -5.32
CA ARG A 63 15.34 3.49 -6.61
C ARG A 63 16.23 4.65 -7.06
N SER A 64 16.64 5.53 -6.13
CA SER A 64 17.51 6.68 -6.41
C SER A 64 18.92 6.29 -6.86
N SER A 65 19.37 5.09 -6.53
CA SER A 65 20.67 4.53 -6.96
C SER A 65 20.58 3.77 -8.28
N LEU A 66 19.41 3.77 -8.93
CA LEU A 66 19.16 3.08 -10.21
C LEU A 66 18.82 4.07 -11.31
N ASN A 67 19.43 3.88 -12.47
CA ASN A 67 19.21 4.66 -13.69
C ASN A 67 18.53 3.78 -14.74
N PHE A 68 17.25 3.95 -14.98
CA PHE A 68 16.51 3.17 -15.99
C PHE A 68 16.38 3.93 -17.30
N ASN A 69 16.53 3.22 -18.40
CA ASN A 69 16.18 3.73 -19.72
C ASN A 69 14.64 3.75 -19.86
N LYS A 70 14.10 4.74 -20.59
CA LYS A 70 12.64 4.89 -20.80
C LYS A 70 11.95 3.67 -21.44
N LYS A 71 12.71 2.74 -22.03
CA LYS A 71 12.19 1.55 -22.72
C LYS A 71 12.02 0.32 -21.85
N ASP A 72 12.51 0.34 -20.59
CA ASP A 72 12.44 -0.81 -19.69
C ASP A 72 11.09 -0.81 -19.01
N GLU A 73 10.10 -1.53 -19.55
CA GLU A 73 8.71 -1.47 -19.08
C GLU A 73 8.44 -2.30 -17.82
N THR A 74 9.18 -3.39 -17.60
CA THR A 74 8.99 -4.29 -16.46
C THR A 74 10.33 -4.69 -15.86
N ILE A 75 10.67 -4.20 -14.71
CA ILE A 75 11.84 -4.54 -13.92
C ILE A 75 11.58 -4.18 -12.45
N PHE A 76 12.29 -4.81 -11.53
CA PHE A 76 12.20 -4.50 -10.11
C PHE A 76 12.55 -3.03 -9.83
N PHE A 77 11.84 -2.41 -8.90
CA PHE A 77 12.04 -1.00 -8.51
C PHE A 77 11.91 0.02 -9.66
N ARG A 78 11.11 -0.29 -10.67
CA ARG A 78 11.02 0.55 -11.89
C ARG A 78 10.46 1.93 -11.62
N LYS A 79 9.42 2.04 -10.79
CA LYS A 79 8.67 3.28 -10.59
C LYS A 79 9.38 4.20 -9.62
N GLU A 80 9.32 5.49 -9.90
CA GLU A 80 9.83 6.51 -8.98
C GLU A 80 8.84 6.70 -7.84
N LEU A 81 9.36 6.83 -6.61
CA LEU A 81 8.60 7.15 -5.42
C LEU A 81 9.06 8.50 -4.89
N SER A 82 8.24 9.52 -5.08
CA SER A 82 8.58 10.88 -4.69
C SER A 82 8.05 11.23 -3.31
N GLN A 83 8.84 11.97 -2.58
CA GLN A 83 8.49 12.48 -1.26
C GLN A 83 8.39 14.01 -1.32
N ILE A 84 7.17 14.53 -1.34
CA ILE A 84 6.91 15.98 -1.31
C ILE A 84 6.64 16.49 0.10
N LEU A 85 6.25 15.63 1.03
CA LEU A 85 5.98 15.95 2.43
C LEU A 85 6.95 15.21 3.36
N VAL A 86 7.23 15.77 4.53
CA VAL A 86 8.05 15.12 5.56
C VAL A 86 7.39 13.81 5.99
N ASN A 87 8.13 12.71 5.89
CA ASN A 87 7.63 11.35 6.17
C ASN A 87 6.35 10.99 5.40
N TYR A 88 6.14 11.58 4.22
CA TYR A 88 4.93 11.39 3.39
C TYR A 88 3.62 11.78 4.09
N THR A 89 3.67 12.45 5.23
CA THR A 89 2.51 12.71 6.07
C THR A 89 2.07 14.17 5.95
N LEU A 90 0.78 14.36 5.64
CA LEU A 90 0.10 15.62 5.74
C LEU A 90 -0.26 15.84 7.20
N ARG A 91 0.38 16.83 7.84
CA ARG A 91 0.24 17.07 9.28
C ARG A 91 -1.08 17.75 9.59
N ILE A 92 -1.74 17.26 10.62
CA ILE A 92 -2.92 17.87 11.20
C ILE A 92 -2.43 18.74 12.36
N GLN A 93 -2.73 20.02 12.30
CA GLN A 93 -2.23 20.98 13.28
C GLN A 93 -3.10 21.00 14.53
N ASP A 94 -2.53 21.47 15.63
CA ASP A 94 -3.21 21.75 16.90
C ASP A 94 -3.92 20.54 17.56
N THR A 95 -3.52 19.31 17.23
CA THR A 95 -4.07 18.08 17.83
C THR A 95 -3.22 17.54 18.97
N ASP A 96 -1.94 17.87 19.03
CA ASP A 96 -0.99 17.34 20.02
C ASP A 96 -1.37 17.73 21.45
N ASP A 97 -1.42 16.74 22.35
CA ASP A 97 -1.73 16.89 23.77
C ASP A 97 -3.09 17.57 24.05
N LYS A 98 -4.05 17.53 23.11
CA LYS A 98 -5.36 18.13 23.26
C LYS A 98 -6.49 17.11 23.27
N THR A 99 -7.51 17.40 24.05
CA THR A 99 -8.84 16.78 23.93
C THR A 99 -9.65 17.48 22.83
N PHE A 100 -10.72 16.85 22.35
CA PHE A 100 -11.58 17.43 21.33
C PHE A 100 -12.22 18.75 21.79
N GLN A 101 -12.65 18.87 23.07
CA GLN A 101 -13.18 20.13 23.59
C GLN A 101 -12.14 21.27 23.64
N GLU A 102 -10.87 20.95 23.88
CA GLU A 102 -9.78 21.94 23.84
C GLU A 102 -9.45 22.33 22.41
N PHE A 103 -9.45 21.38 21.48
CA PHE A 103 -9.24 21.64 20.06
C PHE A 103 -10.26 22.62 19.48
N ILE A 104 -11.56 22.47 19.85
CA ILE A 104 -12.64 23.36 19.39
C ILE A 104 -12.77 24.61 20.24
N ASP A 105 -11.92 24.78 21.26
CA ASP A 105 -11.99 25.88 22.24
C ASP A 105 -13.39 26.06 22.86
N LEU A 106 -13.99 24.93 23.27
CA LEU A 106 -15.36 24.87 23.80
C LEU A 106 -15.61 25.88 24.94
N PRO A 107 -14.68 26.11 25.89
CA PRO A 107 -14.90 27.09 26.98
C PRO A 107 -15.07 28.52 26.52
N SER A 108 -14.43 28.90 25.41
CA SER A 108 -14.46 30.27 24.86
C SER A 108 -15.67 30.55 23.96
N MET A 109 -16.42 29.51 23.59
CA MET A 109 -17.62 29.66 22.78
C MET A 109 -18.76 30.36 23.55
N GLU A 110 -19.68 30.97 22.81
CA GLU A 110 -20.93 31.46 23.39
C GLU A 110 -21.75 30.33 24.05
N LYS A 111 -22.51 30.63 25.09
CA LYS A 111 -23.29 29.63 25.84
C LYS A 111 -24.24 28.81 24.97
N SER A 112 -24.84 29.42 23.96
CA SER A 112 -25.68 28.73 22.97
C SER A 112 -24.91 27.69 22.16
N SER A 113 -23.72 28.05 21.71
CA SER A 113 -22.81 27.14 20.96
C SER A 113 -22.29 26.02 21.87
N GLN A 114 -21.89 26.33 23.10
CA GLN A 114 -21.54 25.32 24.10
C GLN A 114 -22.66 24.31 24.34
N ALA A 115 -23.90 24.78 24.49
CA ALA A 115 -25.06 23.91 24.69
C ALA A 115 -25.28 23.01 23.45
N MET A 116 -25.16 23.57 22.25
CA MET A 116 -25.30 22.80 21.00
C MET A 116 -24.22 21.73 20.90
N MET A 117 -22.93 22.05 21.16
CA MET A 117 -21.85 21.09 21.12
C MET A 117 -22.06 19.95 22.14
N ARG A 118 -22.55 20.24 23.35
CA ARG A 118 -22.90 19.24 24.38
C ARG A 118 -24.13 18.39 24.02
N MET A 119 -24.96 18.85 23.09
CA MET A 119 -26.08 18.06 22.54
C MET A 119 -25.60 17.14 21.41
N LEU A 120 -24.62 17.58 20.61
CA LEU A 120 -24.09 16.82 19.47
C LEU A 120 -23.04 15.78 19.87
N PHE A 121 -22.26 16.06 20.91
CA PHE A 121 -21.16 15.21 21.37
C PHE A 121 -21.34 14.84 22.84
N SER A 122 -21.22 13.54 23.15
CA SER A 122 -21.20 13.08 24.54
C SER A 122 -19.99 13.64 25.29
N GLU A 123 -20.04 13.66 26.61
CA GLU A 123 -18.90 14.07 27.45
C GLU A 123 -17.65 13.23 27.15
N ARG A 124 -17.82 11.92 26.91
CA ARG A 124 -16.74 11.03 26.48
C ARG A 124 -16.09 11.49 25.17
N ASN A 125 -16.89 11.91 24.19
CA ASN A 125 -16.38 12.42 22.92
C ASN A 125 -15.65 13.75 23.09
N LEU A 126 -16.17 14.65 23.92
CA LEU A 126 -15.54 15.95 24.20
C LEU A 126 -14.19 15.80 24.91
N CYS A 127 -14.06 14.80 25.79
CA CYS A 127 -12.81 14.49 26.50
C CYS A 127 -11.88 13.54 25.73
N SER A 128 -12.23 13.11 24.51
CA SER A 128 -11.39 12.21 23.72
C SER A 128 -10.09 12.91 23.28
N SER A 129 -8.93 12.24 23.50
CA SER A 129 -7.65 12.75 23.02
C SER A 129 -7.60 12.73 21.48
N MET A 130 -6.98 13.75 20.91
CA MET A 130 -6.80 13.89 19.47
C MET A 130 -5.50 13.27 18.95
N ASP A 131 -4.60 12.80 19.84
CA ASP A 131 -3.29 12.27 19.49
C ASP A 131 -3.34 10.89 18.81
N VAL A 132 -4.35 10.09 19.13
CA VAL A 132 -4.47 8.68 18.70
C VAL A 132 -5.59 8.47 17.67
N GLY A 133 -5.88 9.46 16.88
CA GLY A 133 -6.96 9.38 15.91
C GLY A 133 -8.35 9.66 16.49
N PHE A 134 -9.39 9.41 15.70
CA PHE A 134 -10.77 9.79 16.08
C PHE A 134 -11.57 8.63 16.67
N LYS A 135 -10.91 7.54 17.06
CA LYS A 135 -11.49 6.38 17.77
C LYS A 135 -12.84 5.91 17.22
N GLY A 136 -12.93 5.86 15.89
CA GLY A 136 -14.18 5.47 15.19
C GLY A 136 -15.29 6.52 15.19
N ASN A 137 -15.01 7.78 15.53
CA ASN A 137 -15.97 8.88 15.49
C ASN A 137 -15.76 9.81 14.29
N PRO A 138 -16.47 9.61 13.16
CA PRO A 138 -16.30 10.40 11.96
C PRO A 138 -16.77 11.87 12.10
N ASN A 139 -17.64 12.18 13.07
CA ASN A 139 -18.09 13.55 13.30
C ASN A 139 -16.95 14.42 13.87
N ILE A 140 -16.19 13.88 14.82
CA ILE A 140 -14.96 14.53 15.32
C ILE A 140 -13.97 14.69 14.16
N GLY A 141 -13.73 13.61 13.42
CA GLY A 141 -12.82 13.62 12.28
C GLY A 141 -13.18 14.67 11.25
N SER A 142 -14.47 14.87 10.95
CA SER A 142 -14.91 15.88 9.97
C SER A 142 -14.61 17.31 10.41
N ILE A 143 -14.66 17.59 11.70
CA ILE A 143 -14.32 18.92 12.24
C ILE A 143 -12.80 19.13 12.19
N VAL A 144 -12.05 18.16 12.69
CA VAL A 144 -10.58 18.27 12.79
C VAL A 144 -9.93 18.30 11.40
N LEU A 145 -10.33 17.43 10.49
CA LEU A 145 -9.75 17.34 9.15
C LEU A 145 -10.15 18.49 8.21
N ASN A 146 -11.14 19.31 8.58
CA ASN A 146 -11.55 20.45 7.76
C ASN A 146 -10.42 21.50 7.58
N GLN A 147 -9.45 21.56 8.51
CA GLN A 147 -8.29 22.45 8.42
C GLN A 147 -7.23 22.02 7.39
N ILE A 148 -7.30 20.79 6.87
CA ILE A 148 -6.30 20.24 5.93
C ILE A 148 -6.09 21.16 4.74
N VAL A 149 -7.17 21.73 4.21
CA VAL A 149 -7.14 22.59 3.01
C VAL A 149 -6.28 23.83 3.18
N ASP A 150 -6.22 24.35 4.39
CA ASP A 150 -5.47 25.58 4.73
C ASP A 150 -4.02 25.28 5.18
N SER A 151 -3.64 24.00 5.22
CA SER A 151 -2.30 23.58 5.64
C SER A 151 -1.23 23.84 4.57
N ASN A 152 -0.01 24.17 5.00
CA ASN A 152 1.13 24.30 4.08
C ASN A 152 1.39 22.99 3.31
N ASP A 153 1.21 21.84 3.97
CA ASP A 153 1.42 20.52 3.36
C ASP A 153 0.43 20.29 2.20
N PHE A 154 -0.83 20.74 2.32
CA PHE A 154 -1.80 20.69 1.23
C PHE A 154 -1.45 21.67 0.10
N MET A 155 -0.94 22.86 0.45
CA MET A 155 -0.45 23.83 -0.55
C MET A 155 0.75 23.28 -1.32
N ASP A 156 1.66 22.54 -0.65
CA ASP A 156 2.79 21.89 -1.29
C ASP A 156 2.31 20.81 -2.28
N PHE A 157 1.32 20.00 -1.92
CA PHE A 157 0.67 19.08 -2.85
C PHE A 157 0.10 19.84 -4.06
N ALA A 158 -0.70 20.87 -3.82
CA ALA A 158 -1.38 21.62 -4.89
C ALA A 158 -0.39 22.33 -5.83
N ASN A 159 0.71 22.86 -5.30
CA ASN A 159 1.77 23.48 -6.10
C ASN A 159 2.50 22.50 -7.02
N ASN A 160 2.64 21.24 -6.61
CA ASN A 160 3.34 20.20 -7.36
C ASN A 160 2.45 19.44 -8.36
N PHE A 161 1.13 19.69 -8.34
CA PHE A 161 0.17 18.99 -9.21
C PHE A 161 0.14 19.62 -10.61
N GLU A 162 0.27 18.78 -11.64
CA GLU A 162 0.35 19.21 -13.04
C GLU A 162 -0.80 18.59 -13.88
N SER A 163 -1.03 19.14 -15.05
CA SER A 163 -2.03 18.60 -15.98
C SER A 163 -1.64 17.21 -16.46
N GLY A 164 -2.57 16.27 -16.36
CA GLY A 164 -2.36 14.85 -16.67
C GLY A 164 -1.98 13.99 -15.48
N ASP A 165 -1.75 14.60 -14.31
CA ASP A 165 -1.59 13.85 -13.06
C ASP A 165 -2.95 13.29 -12.59
N LYS A 166 -2.90 12.18 -11.87
CA LYS A 166 -4.07 11.49 -11.33
C LYS A 166 -4.04 11.44 -9.82
N ILE A 167 -5.21 11.25 -9.23
CA ILE A 167 -5.37 11.11 -7.78
C ILE A 167 -6.04 9.78 -7.46
N PHE A 168 -5.54 9.08 -6.43
CA PHE A 168 -6.22 7.92 -5.86
C PHE A 168 -6.34 8.06 -4.35
N ILE A 169 -7.53 7.80 -3.80
CA ILE A 169 -7.82 7.95 -2.37
C ILE A 169 -8.13 6.59 -1.75
N ILE A 170 -7.45 6.26 -0.66
CA ILE A 170 -7.63 5.02 0.10
C ILE A 170 -8.26 5.36 1.44
N SER A 171 -9.41 4.74 1.75
CA SER A 171 -10.09 4.96 3.03
C SER A 171 -10.84 3.72 3.52
N SER A 172 -11.09 3.64 4.82
CA SER A 172 -12.08 2.73 5.40
C SER A 172 -13.36 3.49 5.73
N ILE A 173 -14.52 2.89 5.44
CA ILE A 173 -15.82 3.54 5.66
C ILE A 173 -16.30 3.45 7.10
N PHE A 174 -15.70 2.58 7.90
CA PHE A 174 -16.12 2.28 9.29
C PHE A 174 -15.20 2.89 10.35
N GLY A 175 -14.00 3.35 9.96
CA GLY A 175 -13.05 4.03 10.85
C GLY A 175 -13.41 5.51 11.06
N GLY A 176 -12.82 6.14 12.07
CA GLY A 176 -13.02 7.58 12.34
C GLY A 176 -12.39 8.46 11.28
N THR A 177 -11.09 8.28 11.02
CA THR A 177 -10.29 9.11 10.11
C THR A 177 -10.67 8.88 8.64
N GLY A 178 -10.80 7.61 8.21
CA GLY A 178 -11.12 7.27 6.83
C GLY A 178 -12.53 7.71 6.43
N ALA A 179 -13.54 7.43 7.27
CA ALA A 179 -14.94 7.74 6.98
C ALA A 179 -15.22 9.25 6.90
N SER A 180 -14.48 10.06 7.65
CA SER A 180 -14.58 11.54 7.62
C SER A 180 -13.70 12.14 6.53
N GLY A 181 -12.48 11.67 6.39
CA GLY A 181 -11.47 12.28 5.52
C GLY A 181 -11.76 12.11 4.04
N PHE A 182 -12.26 10.95 3.60
CA PHE A 182 -12.51 10.70 2.18
C PHE A 182 -13.53 11.67 1.57
N PRO A 183 -14.77 11.81 2.12
CA PRO A 183 -15.74 12.73 1.54
C PRO A 183 -15.29 14.18 1.58
N LEU A 184 -14.61 14.56 2.66
CA LEU A 184 -14.09 15.92 2.83
C LEU A 184 -13.00 16.24 1.80
N LEU A 185 -12.00 15.37 1.69
CA LEU A 185 -10.92 15.52 0.73
C LEU A 185 -11.45 15.56 -0.70
N LEU A 186 -12.34 14.62 -1.08
CA LEU A 186 -12.94 14.60 -2.42
C LEU A 186 -13.70 15.88 -2.72
N LYS A 187 -14.51 16.38 -1.77
CA LYS A 187 -15.21 17.66 -1.93
C LYS A 187 -14.24 18.82 -2.16
N THR A 188 -13.15 18.84 -1.40
CA THR A 188 -12.10 19.87 -1.53
C THR A 188 -11.44 19.78 -2.91
N LEU A 189 -11.01 18.61 -3.33
CA LEU A 189 -10.37 18.39 -4.63
C LEU A 189 -11.28 18.79 -5.80
N ARG A 190 -12.61 18.62 -5.70
CA ARG A 190 -13.56 18.91 -6.77
C ARG A 190 -14.11 20.34 -6.78
N LYS A 191 -14.16 21.02 -5.64
CA LYS A 191 -14.86 22.30 -5.47
C LYS A 191 -14.03 23.36 -4.75
N GLY A 192 -12.81 23.04 -4.31
CA GLY A 192 -11.94 23.99 -3.66
C GLY A 192 -11.44 25.06 -4.65
N ASN A 193 -11.32 26.27 -4.18
CA ASN A 193 -10.83 27.43 -4.96
C ASN A 193 -9.83 28.27 -4.22
N THR A 194 -9.36 27.82 -3.05
CA THR A 194 -8.47 28.58 -2.16
C THR A 194 -7.00 28.16 -2.25
N PHE A 195 -6.69 27.15 -3.10
CA PHE A 195 -5.34 26.60 -3.23
C PHE A 195 -4.80 26.71 -4.67
N PRO A 196 -3.48 26.63 -4.86
CA PRO A 196 -2.85 26.68 -6.17
C PRO A 196 -3.33 25.56 -7.10
N ASN A 197 -3.29 25.79 -8.41
CA ASN A 197 -3.66 24.82 -9.45
C ASN A 197 -5.06 24.21 -9.27
N ASN A 198 -5.96 24.88 -8.55
CA ASN A 198 -7.31 24.36 -8.28
C ASN A 198 -8.07 23.99 -9.55
N ASP A 199 -7.97 24.76 -10.62
CA ASP A 199 -8.64 24.44 -11.90
C ASP A 199 -8.16 23.12 -12.50
N ILE A 200 -6.87 22.80 -12.36
CA ILE A 200 -6.30 21.53 -12.84
C ILE A 200 -6.74 20.38 -11.93
N ILE A 201 -6.64 20.58 -10.62
CA ILE A 201 -6.98 19.56 -9.61
C ILE A 201 -8.49 19.25 -9.64
N ASN A 202 -9.35 20.26 -9.76
CA ASN A 202 -10.80 20.07 -9.81
C ASN A 202 -11.25 19.21 -11.01
N ASN A 203 -10.48 19.22 -12.10
CA ASN A 203 -10.74 18.46 -13.32
C ASN A 203 -9.86 17.19 -13.46
N ALA A 204 -9.03 16.88 -12.47
CA ALA A 204 -8.17 15.71 -12.50
C ALA A 204 -8.98 14.40 -12.46
N GLU A 205 -8.40 13.34 -13.00
CA GLU A 205 -8.93 11.98 -12.85
C GLU A 205 -8.74 11.50 -11.42
N ILE A 206 -9.85 11.19 -10.71
CA ILE A 206 -9.85 10.77 -9.32
C ILE A 206 -10.45 9.39 -9.17
N GLY A 207 -9.64 8.43 -8.70
CA GLY A 207 -10.10 7.14 -8.21
C GLY A 207 -10.14 7.08 -6.70
N ALA A 208 -10.93 6.19 -6.14
CA ALA A 208 -10.86 5.87 -4.72
C ALA A 208 -11.22 4.42 -4.43
N ILE A 209 -10.68 3.89 -3.34
CA ILE A 209 -11.13 2.64 -2.75
C ILE A 209 -11.68 2.87 -1.36
N THR A 210 -12.87 2.34 -1.13
CA THR A 210 -13.55 2.34 0.17
C THR A 210 -13.60 0.92 0.70
N ILE A 211 -12.91 0.70 1.83
CA ILE A 211 -12.86 -0.60 2.50
C ILE A 211 -14.01 -0.68 3.51
N LEU A 212 -14.88 -1.67 3.32
CA LEU A 212 -15.98 -1.99 4.20
C LEU A 212 -15.50 -2.84 5.40
N PRO A 213 -16.29 -2.98 6.46
CA PRO A 213 -15.93 -3.85 7.57
C PRO A 213 -15.62 -5.28 7.10
N TYR A 214 -14.47 -5.80 7.51
CA TYR A 214 -14.01 -7.16 7.19
C TYR A 214 -13.54 -7.94 8.42
N PHE A 215 -13.73 -7.36 9.61
CA PHE A 215 -13.35 -7.97 10.89
C PHE A 215 -14.23 -7.46 12.02
N LYS A 216 -14.17 -8.16 13.17
CA LYS A 216 -14.69 -7.73 14.48
C LYS A 216 -13.51 -7.50 15.40
N LEU A 217 -13.71 -6.64 16.40
CA LEU A 217 -12.78 -6.47 17.51
C LEU A 217 -13.32 -7.20 18.74
N LYS A 218 -12.42 -7.70 19.58
CA LYS A 218 -12.79 -8.20 20.89
C LYS A 218 -13.40 -7.07 21.70
N ASN A 219 -14.50 -7.37 22.40
CA ASN A 219 -15.09 -6.40 23.31
C ASN A 219 -14.08 -6.10 24.43
N ASN A 220 -13.78 -4.83 24.59
CA ASN A 220 -12.98 -4.30 25.67
C ASN A 220 -13.77 -3.12 26.26
N GLU A 221 -14.21 -3.22 27.52
CA GLU A 221 -14.98 -2.17 28.19
C GLU A 221 -14.19 -0.86 28.34
N GLU A 222 -12.86 -0.94 28.31
CA GLU A 222 -11.96 0.20 28.38
C GLU A 222 -11.75 0.88 27.02
N SER A 223 -12.01 0.18 25.92
CA SER A 223 -11.80 0.71 24.57
C SER A 223 -12.94 1.61 24.10
N GLU A 224 -12.58 2.69 23.43
CA GLU A 224 -13.56 3.60 22.79
C GLU A 224 -14.04 3.07 21.43
N ILE A 225 -13.34 2.06 20.86
CA ILE A 225 -13.68 1.48 19.57
C ILE A 225 -14.61 0.29 19.77
N ASP A 226 -15.86 0.43 19.30
CA ASP A 226 -16.89 -0.61 19.32
C ASP A 226 -17.22 -1.09 17.90
N SER A 227 -16.83 -2.33 17.61
CA SER A 227 -17.09 -2.95 16.31
C SER A 227 -18.56 -3.30 16.07
N SER A 228 -19.40 -3.34 17.13
CA SER A 228 -20.84 -3.62 16.99
C SER A 228 -21.55 -2.55 16.14
N THR A 229 -21.04 -1.33 16.13
CA THR A 229 -21.57 -0.21 15.37
C THR A 229 -21.04 -0.10 13.93
N PHE A 230 -20.03 -0.90 13.55
CA PHE A 230 -19.39 -0.79 12.24
C PHE A 230 -20.37 -0.95 11.07
N ILE A 231 -21.26 -1.93 11.15
CA ILE A 231 -22.24 -2.21 10.08
C ILE A 231 -23.26 -1.08 9.96
N SER A 232 -23.76 -0.54 11.07
CA SER A 232 -24.74 0.57 11.05
C SER A 232 -24.11 1.85 10.53
N LYS A 233 -22.88 2.18 10.97
CA LYS A 233 -22.09 3.31 10.44
C LYS A 233 -21.85 3.14 8.95
N THR A 234 -21.48 1.94 8.50
CA THR A 234 -21.23 1.63 7.07
C THR A 234 -22.49 1.86 6.23
N LYS A 235 -23.67 1.39 6.68
CA LYS A 235 -24.94 1.61 5.96
C LYS A 235 -25.25 3.09 5.81
N SER A 236 -25.08 3.87 6.86
CA SER A 236 -25.29 5.32 6.83
C SER A 236 -24.32 6.02 5.89
N ALA A 237 -23.04 5.63 5.93
CA ALA A 237 -22.01 6.19 5.07
C ALA A 237 -22.21 5.80 3.60
N LEU A 238 -22.62 4.57 3.28
CA LEU A 238 -22.95 4.15 1.91
C LEU A 238 -24.13 4.95 1.35
N ALA A 239 -25.18 5.18 2.14
CA ALA A 239 -26.30 6.03 1.73
C ALA A 239 -25.83 7.48 1.44
N TYR A 240 -24.93 8.00 2.25
CA TYR A 240 -24.31 9.31 2.01
C TYR A 240 -23.48 9.30 0.71
N TYR A 241 -22.65 8.28 0.48
CA TYR A 241 -21.80 8.17 -0.73
C TYR A 241 -22.64 8.04 -2.00
N GLU A 242 -23.72 7.25 -1.96
CA GLU A 242 -24.65 7.14 -3.10
C GLU A 242 -25.18 8.51 -3.51
N ASN A 243 -25.65 9.30 -2.54
CA ASN A 243 -26.32 10.57 -2.82
C ASN A 243 -25.36 11.72 -3.13
N ASN A 244 -24.16 11.72 -2.50
CA ASN A 244 -23.27 12.88 -2.53
C ASN A 244 -21.97 12.65 -3.35
N ILE A 245 -21.64 11.41 -3.70
CA ILE A 245 -20.43 11.08 -4.45
C ILE A 245 -20.79 10.43 -5.77
N SER A 246 -21.45 9.28 -5.75
CA SER A 246 -21.71 8.50 -6.97
C SER A 246 -22.70 9.19 -7.92
N LYS A 247 -23.80 9.75 -7.40
CA LYS A 247 -24.81 10.43 -8.23
C LYS A 247 -24.38 11.81 -8.75
N ASN A 248 -23.31 12.38 -8.21
CA ASN A 248 -22.87 13.74 -8.56
C ASN A 248 -21.69 13.76 -9.52
N ASN A 249 -21.28 12.62 -10.07
CA ASN A 249 -20.09 12.49 -10.91
C ASN A 249 -18.82 13.15 -10.28
N SER A 250 -18.73 13.09 -8.95
CA SER A 250 -17.59 13.68 -8.23
C SER A 250 -16.35 12.81 -8.27
N ILE A 251 -16.46 11.56 -8.74
CA ILE A 251 -15.38 10.59 -8.79
C ILE A 251 -15.44 9.80 -10.10
N ASP A 252 -14.29 9.51 -10.68
CA ASP A 252 -14.20 8.81 -11.96
C ASP A 252 -14.23 7.28 -11.77
N ALA A 253 -13.60 6.78 -10.70
CA ALA A 253 -13.62 5.36 -10.35
C ALA A 253 -13.77 5.18 -8.84
N LEU A 254 -14.78 4.43 -8.41
CA LEU A 254 -14.99 4.11 -7.00
C LEU A 254 -15.01 2.59 -6.81
N TYR A 255 -14.01 2.10 -6.08
CA TYR A 255 -13.87 0.70 -5.71
C TYR A 255 -14.44 0.47 -4.31
N TYR A 256 -15.20 -0.61 -4.16
CA TYR A 256 -15.66 -1.10 -2.87
C TYR A 256 -15.02 -2.46 -2.60
N LEU A 257 -14.44 -2.61 -1.43
CA LEU A 257 -13.84 -3.86 -1.01
C LEU A 257 -14.48 -4.34 0.29
N ALA A 258 -15.03 -5.55 0.25
CA ALA A 258 -15.68 -6.19 1.38
C ALA A 258 -15.18 -7.63 1.54
N ASP A 259 -15.23 -8.13 2.77
CA ASP A 259 -15.05 -9.55 3.09
C ASP A 259 -16.00 -9.94 4.22
N ASP A 260 -16.08 -11.20 4.57
CA ASP A 260 -16.87 -11.67 5.69
C ASP A 260 -16.31 -11.15 7.02
N VAL A 261 -17.17 -10.62 7.86
CA VAL A 261 -16.83 -10.10 9.21
C VAL A 261 -16.78 -11.20 10.28
N SER A 262 -16.51 -12.45 9.92
CA SER A 262 -16.42 -13.59 10.84
C SER A 262 -15.21 -13.53 11.77
N ASN A 263 -14.11 -12.94 11.34
CA ASN A 263 -12.85 -12.91 12.07
C ASN A 263 -12.86 -11.84 13.17
N THR A 264 -12.42 -12.22 14.39
CA THR A 264 -12.27 -11.31 15.53
C THR A 264 -10.79 -11.09 15.83
N TYR A 265 -10.37 -9.83 15.92
CA TYR A 265 -9.01 -9.40 16.24
C TYR A 265 -8.93 -8.72 17.61
N GLU A 266 -7.73 -8.58 18.14
CA GLU A 266 -7.48 -7.79 19.34
C GLU A 266 -7.84 -6.32 19.08
N ASN A 267 -8.29 -5.64 20.14
CA ASN A 267 -8.66 -4.23 20.06
C ASN A 267 -7.50 -3.35 20.52
N ASN A 268 -6.78 -2.74 19.57
CA ASN A 268 -5.68 -1.82 19.81
C ASN A 268 -6.13 -0.41 19.42
N GLU A 269 -6.11 0.54 20.35
CA GLU A 269 -6.65 1.88 20.15
C GLU A 269 -5.76 2.84 19.36
N GLY A 270 -4.50 2.50 19.11
CA GLY A 270 -3.55 3.36 18.41
C GLY A 270 -2.16 3.40 19.04
N GLY A 271 -1.32 4.33 18.59
CA GLY A 271 0.04 4.52 19.08
C GLY A 271 1.02 3.43 18.65
N SER A 272 2.17 3.37 19.33
CA SER A 272 3.27 2.45 19.03
C SER A 272 2.94 0.97 19.22
N THR A 273 1.85 0.65 19.92
CA THR A 273 1.36 -0.72 20.12
C THR A 273 0.47 -1.20 18.99
N GLN A 274 -0.02 -0.31 18.13
CA GLN A 274 -0.83 -0.65 16.97
C GLN A 274 0.04 -1.14 15.83
N GLN A 275 0.48 -2.38 15.94
CA GLN A 275 1.17 -3.10 14.88
C GLN A 275 0.34 -4.32 14.50
N ASN A 276 -0.28 -4.28 13.33
CA ASN A 276 -1.13 -5.35 12.83
C ASN A 276 -0.39 -6.16 11.76
N ASP A 277 -0.62 -7.46 11.72
CA ASP A 277 -0.17 -8.30 10.61
C ASP A 277 -0.85 -7.83 9.30
N ALA A 278 -0.15 -7.94 8.20
CA ALA A 278 -0.70 -7.62 6.89
C ALA A 278 -1.91 -8.51 6.57
N HIS A 279 -2.88 -7.93 5.88
CA HIS A 279 -4.15 -8.59 5.60
C HIS A 279 -4.40 -8.71 4.08
N LEU A 280 -5.07 -9.79 3.65
CA LEU A 280 -5.53 -9.98 2.26
C LEU A 280 -6.24 -8.74 1.70
N ILE A 281 -7.06 -8.07 2.51
CA ILE A 281 -7.80 -6.86 2.10
C ILE A 281 -6.87 -5.72 1.67
N GLU A 282 -5.72 -5.55 2.32
CA GLU A 282 -4.73 -4.54 1.96
C GLU A 282 -4.06 -4.86 0.62
N PHE A 283 -3.79 -6.15 0.39
CA PHE A 283 -3.29 -6.63 -0.89
C PHE A 283 -4.31 -6.36 -2.02
N LEU A 284 -5.57 -6.71 -1.82
CA LEU A 284 -6.64 -6.47 -2.80
C LEU A 284 -6.87 -4.97 -3.04
N ALA A 285 -6.79 -4.15 -1.99
CA ALA A 285 -6.89 -2.70 -2.13
C ALA A 285 -5.73 -2.13 -2.95
N ALA A 286 -4.52 -2.64 -2.78
CA ALA A 286 -3.38 -2.26 -3.61
C ALA A 286 -3.57 -2.66 -5.08
N THR A 287 -4.23 -3.80 -5.38
CA THR A 287 -4.56 -4.16 -6.77
C THR A 287 -5.57 -3.20 -7.42
N ALA A 288 -6.45 -2.56 -6.64
CA ALA A 288 -7.35 -1.54 -7.16
C ALA A 288 -6.59 -0.28 -7.63
N ILE A 289 -5.51 0.10 -6.93
CA ILE A 289 -4.64 1.19 -7.39
C ILE A 289 -3.97 0.81 -8.72
N VAL A 290 -3.47 -0.43 -8.83
CA VAL A 290 -2.87 -0.95 -10.07
C VAL A 290 -3.87 -0.94 -11.22
N ASP A 291 -5.12 -1.38 -10.97
CA ASP A 291 -6.17 -1.38 -11.99
C ASP A 291 -6.55 0.03 -12.44
N PHE A 292 -6.70 0.98 -11.51
CA PHE A 292 -6.97 2.38 -11.82
C PHE A 292 -5.84 3.00 -12.65
N SER A 293 -4.60 2.79 -12.25
CA SER A 293 -3.42 3.30 -12.94
C SER A 293 -3.30 2.80 -14.38
N ASN A 294 -3.63 1.52 -14.62
CA ASN A 294 -3.50 0.89 -15.94
C ASN A 294 -4.71 1.09 -16.86
N LYS A 295 -5.80 1.72 -16.39
CA LYS A 295 -6.98 1.95 -17.22
C LYS A 295 -6.84 3.18 -18.10
N SER A 296 -7.27 3.02 -19.36
CA SER A 296 -7.69 4.13 -20.21
C SER A 296 -9.19 4.38 -19.97
N HIS A 297 -9.54 5.49 -19.42
CA HIS A 297 -10.79 6.27 -19.36
C HIS A 297 -12.18 5.63 -19.61
N ASP A 298 -12.38 4.31 -19.60
CA ASP A 298 -13.73 3.73 -19.66
C ASP A 298 -14.24 3.35 -18.28
N TYR A 299 -14.75 4.34 -17.54
CA TYR A 299 -15.39 4.18 -16.22
C TYR A 299 -16.92 4.07 -16.30
N THR A 300 -17.48 3.91 -17.50
CA THR A 300 -18.95 3.97 -17.73
C THR A 300 -19.67 2.71 -17.29
N THR A 301 -18.96 1.61 -17.03
CA THR A 301 -19.54 0.33 -16.64
C THR A 301 -19.07 -0.12 -15.27
N ASN A 302 -20.02 -0.54 -14.43
CA ASN A 302 -19.69 -1.21 -13.17
C ASN A 302 -18.98 -2.52 -13.47
N LYS A 303 -17.85 -2.75 -12.78
CA LYS A 303 -17.06 -3.99 -12.89
C LYS A 303 -16.98 -4.64 -11.52
N GLU A 304 -17.19 -5.94 -11.49
CA GLU A 304 -17.04 -6.75 -10.30
C GLU A 304 -15.70 -7.49 -10.38
N PHE A 305 -14.90 -7.35 -9.34
CA PHE A 305 -13.65 -8.07 -9.15
C PHE A 305 -13.83 -8.98 -7.94
N GLY A 306 -13.84 -10.26 -8.17
CA GLY A 306 -14.03 -11.23 -7.10
C GLY A 306 -12.87 -12.23 -7.03
N LEU A 307 -12.93 -13.05 -6.01
CA LEU A 307 -12.13 -14.26 -5.94
C LEU A 307 -13.03 -15.45 -6.29
N ASN A 308 -12.45 -16.47 -6.92
CA ASN A 308 -13.12 -17.75 -7.06
C ASN A 308 -13.54 -18.26 -5.67
N ASN A 309 -14.66 -18.95 -5.58
CA ASN A 309 -15.14 -19.45 -4.31
C ASN A 309 -14.09 -20.37 -3.66
N ILE A 310 -13.54 -19.93 -2.55
CA ILE A 310 -12.49 -20.60 -1.79
C ILE A 310 -13.02 -21.21 -0.49
N GLY A 311 -14.31 -21.03 -0.17
CA GLY A 311 -14.87 -21.43 1.12
C GLY A 311 -14.06 -20.83 2.28
N ASP A 312 -13.74 -21.67 3.27
CA ASP A 312 -12.89 -21.29 4.43
C ASP A 312 -11.39 -21.52 4.16
N GLY A 313 -11.01 -21.80 2.92
CA GLY A 313 -9.63 -22.06 2.53
C GLY A 313 -8.77 -20.78 2.41
N ALA A 314 -7.45 -20.98 2.33
CA ALA A 314 -6.52 -19.91 2.02
C ALA A 314 -6.68 -19.43 0.58
N VAL A 315 -6.52 -18.13 0.37
CA VAL A 315 -6.43 -17.51 -0.96
C VAL A 315 -5.08 -17.85 -1.57
N THR A 316 -5.06 -18.41 -2.77
CA THR A 316 -3.85 -18.72 -3.55
C THR A 316 -3.92 -18.01 -4.91
N PHE A 317 -2.92 -18.17 -5.76
CA PHE A 317 -2.99 -17.65 -7.13
C PHE A 317 -4.16 -18.19 -7.95
N ASP A 318 -4.60 -19.44 -7.70
CA ASP A 318 -5.73 -20.02 -8.39
C ASP A 318 -7.09 -19.46 -7.94
N SER A 319 -7.09 -18.72 -6.84
CA SER A 319 -8.29 -17.99 -6.37
C SER A 319 -8.56 -16.73 -7.17
N PHE A 320 -7.56 -16.18 -7.89
CA PHE A 320 -7.72 -14.99 -8.71
C PHE A 320 -8.24 -15.35 -10.10
N TYR A 321 -9.00 -14.42 -10.70
CA TYR A 321 -9.37 -14.54 -12.12
C TYR A 321 -8.14 -14.44 -13.02
N ASP A 322 -8.21 -15.04 -14.19
CA ASP A 322 -7.08 -15.21 -15.11
C ASP A 322 -6.31 -13.92 -15.43
N LYS A 323 -6.99 -12.80 -15.55
CA LYS A 323 -6.34 -11.52 -15.83
C LYS A 323 -5.45 -11.08 -14.66
N GLN A 324 -6.04 -10.99 -13.45
CA GLN A 324 -5.30 -10.58 -12.25
C GLN A 324 -4.17 -11.57 -11.93
N ARG A 325 -4.43 -12.86 -12.07
CA ARG A 325 -3.40 -13.89 -11.88
C ARG A 325 -2.20 -13.67 -12.80
N ARG A 326 -2.42 -13.43 -14.09
CA ARG A 326 -1.31 -13.17 -15.03
C ARG A 326 -0.53 -11.90 -14.72
N GLU A 327 -1.20 -10.85 -14.26
CA GLU A 327 -0.57 -9.58 -13.91
C GLU A 327 0.27 -9.65 -12.63
N LEU A 328 -0.07 -10.55 -11.71
CA LEU A 328 0.56 -10.66 -10.39
C LEU A 328 1.54 -11.84 -10.27
N PHE A 329 1.26 -12.96 -10.94
CA PHE A 329 2.00 -14.21 -10.74
C PHE A 329 3.49 -14.07 -11.02
N SER A 330 3.84 -13.61 -12.22
CA SER A 330 5.25 -13.51 -12.64
C SER A 330 6.03 -12.51 -11.78
N PRO A 331 5.64 -11.23 -11.66
CA PRO A 331 6.45 -10.27 -10.93
C PRO A 331 6.62 -10.62 -9.46
N LEU A 332 5.55 -11.09 -8.78
CA LEU A 332 5.63 -11.46 -7.37
C LEU A 332 6.49 -12.72 -7.17
N THR A 333 6.40 -13.71 -8.08
CA THR A 333 7.20 -14.94 -7.99
C THR A 333 8.68 -14.67 -8.27
N GLU A 334 8.97 -13.87 -9.28
CA GLU A 334 10.35 -13.45 -9.62
C GLU A 334 11.01 -12.74 -8.44
N PHE A 335 10.26 -11.85 -7.78
CA PHE A 335 10.78 -11.08 -6.65
C PHE A 335 10.97 -11.94 -5.39
N VAL A 336 10.05 -12.88 -5.09
CA VAL A 336 10.24 -13.86 -4.00
C VAL A 336 11.48 -14.71 -4.21
N MET A 337 11.73 -15.16 -5.45
CA MET A 337 12.93 -15.95 -5.76
C MET A 337 14.21 -15.12 -5.56
N MET A 338 14.23 -13.86 -5.97
CA MET A 338 15.33 -12.93 -5.68
C MET A 338 15.49 -12.72 -4.17
N ALA A 339 14.38 -12.47 -3.44
CA ALA A 339 14.38 -12.29 -2.00
C ALA A 339 14.98 -13.49 -1.26
N ASN A 340 14.62 -14.70 -1.67
CA ASN A 340 15.21 -15.93 -1.12
C ASN A 340 16.72 -16.03 -1.38
N CYS A 341 17.18 -15.64 -2.55
CA CYS A 341 18.62 -15.61 -2.85
C CYS A 341 19.35 -14.63 -1.95
N LEU A 342 18.84 -13.41 -1.79
CA LEU A 342 19.50 -12.36 -1.01
C LEU A 342 19.46 -12.60 0.51
N ASN A 343 18.45 -13.28 1.03
CA ASN A 343 18.29 -13.50 2.47
C ASN A 343 18.81 -14.86 2.94
N TYR A 344 18.75 -15.91 2.12
CA TYR A 344 19.10 -17.27 2.55
C TYR A 344 20.33 -17.85 1.86
N LYS A 345 20.77 -17.28 0.75
CA LYS A 345 21.93 -17.77 -0.02
C LYS A 345 22.92 -16.67 -0.37
N PHE A 346 22.87 -15.54 0.33
CA PHE A 346 23.72 -14.40 0.02
C PHE A 346 25.21 -14.72 0.13
N ASP A 347 25.63 -15.41 1.21
CA ASP A 347 27.03 -15.82 1.39
C ASP A 347 27.52 -16.75 0.27
N TYR A 348 26.64 -17.62 -0.22
CA TYR A 348 26.96 -18.47 -1.39
C TYR A 348 27.18 -17.63 -2.63
N TYR A 349 26.31 -16.66 -2.89
CA TYR A 349 26.40 -15.80 -4.07
C TYR A 349 27.53 -14.78 -3.99
N SER A 350 27.80 -14.21 -2.83
CA SER A 350 28.87 -13.24 -2.61
C SER A 350 30.27 -13.87 -2.61
N SER A 351 30.41 -15.11 -2.12
CA SER A 351 31.71 -15.78 -2.00
C SER A 351 32.15 -16.52 -3.27
N LYS A 352 31.20 -17.07 -4.05
CA LYS A 352 31.51 -17.88 -5.23
C LYS A 352 31.25 -17.19 -6.52
N SER A 353 30.85 -15.98 -6.43
CA SER A 353 30.51 -15.28 -7.64
C SER A 353 29.63 -16.06 -8.59
N PHE A 354 28.79 -15.41 -9.18
CA PHE A 354 28.25 -15.83 -10.46
C PHE A 354 29.39 -16.20 -11.45
N ASN A 355 30.32 -17.05 -10.97
CA ASN A 355 31.52 -17.59 -11.69
C ASN A 355 32.35 -16.53 -12.41
N ALA A 356 32.47 -16.68 -13.74
CA ALA A 356 33.31 -15.87 -14.58
C ALA A 356 33.04 -14.34 -14.51
N ASN A 357 32.08 -13.87 -13.74
CA ASN A 357 31.72 -12.46 -13.67
C ASN A 357 31.68 -11.91 -12.22
N ASN A 358 32.36 -12.56 -11.28
CA ASN A 358 32.44 -12.11 -9.87
C ASN A 358 33.07 -10.74 -9.75
N ASP A 359 34.07 -10.51 -10.55
CA ASP A 359 34.80 -9.25 -10.56
C ASP A 359 33.91 -8.03 -10.84
N ASN A 360 32.71 -8.24 -11.41
CA ASN A 360 31.75 -7.17 -11.67
C ASN A 360 30.99 -6.68 -10.43
N PHE A 361 30.93 -7.46 -9.35
CA PHE A 361 30.11 -7.15 -8.16
C PHE A 361 30.87 -7.18 -6.86
N GLU A 362 32.20 -7.41 -6.87
CA GLU A 362 33.00 -7.51 -5.65
C GLU A 362 32.84 -6.28 -4.75
N GLY A 363 32.97 -5.08 -5.31
CA GLY A 363 32.76 -3.83 -4.59
C GLY A 363 31.31 -3.54 -4.18
N LEU A 364 30.34 -4.21 -4.81
CA LEU A 364 28.93 -4.00 -4.58
C LEU A 364 28.44 -4.73 -3.33
N TYR A 365 28.93 -5.95 -3.07
CA TYR A 365 28.43 -6.81 -1.99
C TYR A 365 28.52 -6.21 -0.58
N GLY A 366 29.46 -5.31 -0.32
CA GLY A 366 29.59 -4.57 0.92
C GLY A 366 28.92 -3.19 0.94
N SER A 367 28.19 -2.82 -0.10
CA SER A 367 27.61 -1.49 -0.24
C SER A 367 26.28 -1.34 0.56
N SER A 368 25.91 -0.07 0.82
CA SER A 368 24.59 0.27 1.36
C SER A 368 23.44 -0.18 0.46
N PHE A 369 23.63 -0.15 -0.86
CA PHE A 369 22.66 -0.63 -1.83
C PHE A 369 22.25 -2.09 -1.58
N ILE A 370 23.23 -2.98 -1.37
CA ILE A 370 22.92 -4.39 -1.05
C ILE A 370 22.26 -4.53 0.32
N SER A 371 22.69 -3.75 1.32
CA SER A 371 22.03 -3.73 2.62
C SER A 371 20.56 -3.29 2.52
N ASP A 372 20.29 -2.26 1.73
CA ASP A 372 18.92 -1.78 1.47
C ASP A 372 18.09 -2.83 0.73
N LEU A 373 18.67 -3.52 -0.26
CA LEU A 373 18.03 -4.63 -0.95
C LEU A 373 17.71 -5.81 -0.01
N GLN A 374 18.63 -6.17 0.89
CA GLN A 374 18.38 -7.22 1.88
C GLN A 374 17.26 -6.81 2.84
N ASN A 375 17.25 -5.57 3.30
CA ASN A 375 16.20 -5.04 4.18
C ASN A 375 14.81 -5.07 3.52
N ILE A 376 14.69 -4.59 2.28
CA ILE A 376 13.39 -4.58 1.59
C ILE A 376 12.92 -5.99 1.21
N THR A 377 13.82 -6.86 0.78
CA THR A 377 13.48 -8.24 0.45
C THR A 377 13.12 -9.06 1.68
N LYS A 378 13.76 -8.80 2.83
CA LYS A 378 13.34 -9.37 4.11
C LYS A 378 11.95 -8.89 4.50
N SER A 379 11.71 -7.57 4.44
CA SER A 379 10.40 -6.99 4.73
C SER A 379 9.31 -7.54 3.79
N TYR A 380 9.66 -7.88 2.56
CA TYR A 380 8.76 -8.51 1.60
C TYR A 380 8.38 -9.94 2.01
N LEU A 381 9.36 -10.74 2.44
CA LEU A 381 9.11 -12.10 2.93
C LEU A 381 8.28 -12.07 4.23
N ASP A 382 8.58 -11.14 5.14
CA ASP A 382 7.82 -10.95 6.39
C ASP A 382 6.37 -10.53 6.09
N TRP A 383 6.14 -9.62 5.13
CA TRP A 383 4.81 -9.19 4.68
C TRP A 383 3.99 -10.35 4.10
N LEU A 384 4.59 -11.24 3.31
CA LEU A 384 3.95 -12.43 2.80
C LEU A 384 3.61 -13.42 3.92
N ASP A 385 4.50 -13.60 4.89
CA ASP A 385 4.29 -14.46 6.04
C ASP A 385 3.18 -13.92 6.97
N GLU A 386 3.14 -12.60 7.21
CA GLU A 386 2.04 -11.94 7.94
C GLU A 386 0.68 -12.27 7.30
N MET A 387 0.56 -12.13 5.98
CA MET A 387 -0.69 -12.42 5.26
C MET A 387 -1.04 -13.89 5.29
N LYS A 388 -0.03 -14.79 5.21
CA LYS A 388 -0.25 -16.24 5.25
C LYS A 388 -0.79 -16.70 6.60
N ARG A 389 -0.22 -16.19 7.70
CA ARG A 389 -0.64 -16.57 9.07
C ARG A 389 -1.88 -15.83 9.56
N ASN A 390 -2.37 -14.85 8.80
CA ASN A 390 -3.59 -14.13 9.15
C ASN A 390 -4.80 -15.07 9.11
N LYS A 391 -5.84 -14.78 9.89
CA LYS A 391 -7.08 -15.58 9.92
C LYS A 391 -7.74 -15.68 8.55
N ARG A 392 -7.66 -14.63 7.76
CA ARG A 392 -8.03 -14.63 6.34
C ARG A 392 -6.74 -14.78 5.53
N SER A 393 -6.27 -16.02 5.44
CA SER A 393 -4.96 -16.34 4.89
C SER A 393 -4.85 -16.06 3.38
N LEU A 394 -3.80 -15.31 3.00
CA LEU A 394 -3.31 -15.21 1.62
C LEU A 394 -2.02 -16.03 1.53
N ASP A 395 -2.09 -17.22 0.97
CA ASP A 395 -0.99 -18.19 0.87
C ASP A 395 -0.51 -18.33 -0.57
N LEU A 396 0.13 -17.29 -1.10
CA LEU A 396 0.68 -17.31 -2.45
C LEU A 396 1.99 -18.12 -2.54
N PHE A 397 2.76 -18.15 -1.45
CA PHE A 397 4.12 -18.67 -1.46
C PHE A 397 4.42 -19.59 -0.27
N ASN A 398 5.16 -20.64 -0.54
CA ASN A 398 5.70 -21.53 0.47
C ASN A 398 7.08 -21.01 0.92
N LEU A 399 7.11 -20.16 1.95
CA LEU A 399 8.32 -19.51 2.45
C LEU A 399 9.23 -20.43 3.27
N THR A 400 8.82 -21.65 3.56
CA THR A 400 9.62 -22.63 4.33
C THR A 400 10.58 -23.44 3.45
N THR A 401 10.45 -23.41 2.13
CA THR A 401 11.23 -24.24 1.18
C THR A 401 12.57 -23.59 0.80
N LYS A 402 13.37 -23.16 1.80
CA LYS A 402 14.63 -22.42 1.58
C LYS A 402 15.62 -23.14 0.65
N ASP A 403 15.65 -24.46 0.65
CA ASP A 403 16.56 -25.26 -0.19
C ASP A 403 15.94 -25.71 -1.53
N LYS A 404 14.68 -25.36 -1.78
CA LYS A 404 13.95 -25.73 -2.99
C LYS A 404 13.34 -24.49 -3.65
N PRO A 405 14.13 -23.67 -4.35
CA PRO A 405 13.68 -22.38 -4.87
C PRO A 405 12.52 -22.46 -5.87
N PHE A 406 12.24 -23.64 -6.43
CA PHE A 406 11.15 -23.84 -7.38
C PHE A 406 9.86 -24.37 -6.74
N ASP A 407 9.90 -24.85 -5.49
CA ASP A 407 8.70 -25.26 -4.74
C ASP A 407 8.09 -24.05 -3.99
N VAL A 408 8.44 -22.83 -4.41
CA VAL A 408 8.10 -21.60 -3.73
C VAL A 408 6.64 -21.16 -3.92
N VAL A 409 5.99 -21.56 -5.01
CA VAL A 409 4.60 -21.15 -5.28
C VAL A 409 3.61 -22.17 -4.73
N THR A 410 2.72 -21.72 -3.85
CA THR A 410 1.71 -22.59 -3.23
C THR A 410 0.73 -23.12 -4.29
N GLY A 411 0.49 -24.44 -4.27
CA GLY A 411 -0.41 -25.10 -5.20
C GLY A 411 0.19 -25.45 -6.58
N TYR A 412 1.35 -24.91 -6.93
CA TYR A 412 1.99 -25.14 -8.22
C TYR A 412 3.15 -26.15 -8.13
N LYS A 413 3.16 -27.09 -9.06
CA LYS A 413 4.28 -28.03 -9.21
C LYS A 413 5.21 -27.55 -10.34
N PRO A 414 6.50 -27.27 -10.04
CA PRO A 414 7.43 -26.82 -11.06
C PRO A 414 7.66 -27.91 -12.11
N LYS A 415 7.75 -27.52 -13.37
CA LYS A 415 8.12 -28.43 -14.45
C LYS A 415 9.50 -29.03 -14.20
N LYS A 416 9.64 -30.34 -14.43
CA LYS A 416 10.93 -31.00 -14.42
C LYS A 416 11.73 -30.52 -15.64
N VAL A 417 12.83 -29.85 -15.38
CA VAL A 417 13.84 -29.57 -16.41
C VAL A 417 14.82 -30.74 -16.38
N MET A 418 15.17 -31.31 -17.54
CA MET A 418 16.20 -32.32 -17.64
C MET A 418 17.56 -31.68 -17.30
N SER A 419 17.92 -31.72 -16.03
CA SER A 419 19.19 -31.22 -15.53
C SER A 419 19.65 -32.10 -14.37
N THR A 420 20.92 -32.47 -14.38
CA THR A 420 21.59 -33.19 -13.29
C THR A 420 22.05 -32.24 -12.18
N LYS A 421 21.86 -30.91 -12.36
CA LYS A 421 22.28 -29.87 -11.43
C LYS A 421 21.30 -29.73 -10.29
N SER A 422 21.81 -29.30 -9.13
CA SER A 422 20.96 -28.92 -8.00
C SER A 422 20.09 -27.71 -8.38
N ASN A 423 19.00 -27.46 -7.62
CA ASN A 423 18.09 -26.36 -7.88
C ASN A 423 18.78 -24.98 -7.84
N TYR A 424 19.70 -24.77 -6.87
CA TYR A 424 20.44 -23.51 -6.78
C TYR A 424 21.56 -23.39 -7.83
N ASP A 425 22.15 -24.48 -8.27
CA ASP A 425 23.08 -24.45 -9.41
C ASP A 425 22.37 -24.01 -10.69
N LEU A 426 21.10 -24.43 -10.87
CA LEU A 426 20.30 -23.98 -12.00
C LEU A 426 19.97 -22.48 -11.90
N VAL A 427 19.65 -21.97 -10.69
CA VAL A 427 19.48 -20.53 -10.46
C VAL A 427 20.76 -19.78 -10.83
N THR A 428 21.92 -20.24 -10.34
CA THR A 428 23.23 -19.66 -10.64
C THR A 428 23.50 -19.63 -12.14
N ASP A 429 23.22 -20.71 -12.86
CA ASP A 429 23.40 -20.77 -14.31
C ASP A 429 22.53 -19.74 -15.05
N ARG A 430 21.30 -19.51 -14.57
CA ARG A 430 20.41 -18.52 -15.21
C ARG A 430 20.87 -17.10 -14.91
N LEU A 431 21.32 -16.81 -13.69
CA LEU A 431 21.91 -15.51 -13.34
C LEU A 431 23.19 -15.25 -14.15
N ASN A 432 24.11 -16.23 -14.27
CA ASN A 432 25.31 -16.12 -15.12
C ASN A 432 24.99 -15.88 -16.60
N SER A 433 23.92 -16.50 -17.09
CA SER A 433 23.46 -16.27 -18.46
C SER A 433 22.83 -14.89 -18.63
N ALA A 434 22.14 -14.39 -17.59
CA ALA A 434 21.51 -13.09 -17.57
C ALA A 434 22.53 -11.95 -17.56
N VAL A 435 23.58 -12.03 -16.72
CA VAL A 435 24.66 -11.02 -16.68
C VAL A 435 25.21 -10.68 -18.07
N LYS A 436 25.36 -11.69 -18.95
CA LYS A 436 25.85 -11.50 -20.32
C LYS A 436 24.89 -10.74 -21.24
N LYS A 437 23.62 -10.63 -20.81
CA LYS A 437 22.55 -9.96 -21.57
C LYS A 437 22.18 -8.60 -20.98
N CYS A 438 22.74 -8.24 -19.83
CA CYS A 438 22.49 -6.94 -19.21
C CYS A 438 22.99 -5.82 -20.10
N ASN A 439 22.15 -4.81 -20.29
CA ASN A 439 22.48 -3.62 -21.07
C ASN A 439 23.14 -2.54 -20.22
N SER A 440 22.91 -2.56 -18.93
CA SER A 440 23.44 -1.58 -18.00
C SER A 440 24.93 -1.78 -17.75
N LYS A 441 25.65 -0.66 -17.64
CA LYS A 441 27.07 -0.63 -17.29
C LYS A 441 27.33 -0.35 -15.81
N GLU A 442 26.36 0.27 -15.13
CA GLU A 442 26.43 0.58 -13.71
C GLU A 442 26.10 -0.67 -12.88
N ASP A 443 26.91 -0.96 -11.87
CA ASP A 443 26.82 -2.20 -11.10
C ASP A 443 25.46 -2.40 -10.43
N ASN A 444 24.89 -1.35 -9.82
CA ASN A 444 23.57 -1.41 -9.20
C ASN A 444 22.48 -1.83 -10.19
N ASN A 445 22.42 -1.15 -11.33
CA ASN A 445 21.48 -1.46 -12.41
C ASN A 445 21.70 -2.86 -12.98
N LYS A 446 22.96 -3.21 -13.26
CA LYS A 446 23.31 -4.51 -13.79
C LYS A 446 22.93 -5.64 -12.85
N PHE A 447 23.07 -5.43 -11.53
CA PHE A 447 22.68 -6.40 -10.51
C PHE A 447 21.17 -6.65 -10.51
N ILE A 448 20.36 -5.58 -10.53
CA ILE A 448 18.90 -5.68 -10.61
C ILE A 448 18.46 -6.32 -11.94
N GLU A 449 19.03 -5.88 -13.06
CA GLU A 449 18.73 -6.42 -14.38
C GLU A 449 19.08 -7.90 -14.49
N MET A 450 20.21 -8.31 -13.93
CA MET A 450 20.62 -9.72 -13.85
C MET A 450 19.59 -10.57 -13.09
N PHE A 451 19.18 -10.13 -11.90
CA PHE A 451 18.17 -10.87 -11.13
C PHE A 451 16.85 -10.91 -11.86
N TYR A 452 16.38 -9.80 -12.40
CA TYR A 452 15.14 -9.75 -13.16
C TYR A 452 15.15 -10.72 -14.34
N LEU A 453 16.13 -10.62 -15.24
CA LEU A 453 16.25 -11.48 -16.43
C LEU A 453 16.41 -12.95 -16.04
N GLY A 454 17.19 -13.25 -14.99
CA GLY A 454 17.43 -14.60 -14.52
C GLY A 454 16.19 -15.24 -13.93
N MET A 455 15.46 -14.49 -13.05
CA MET A 455 14.24 -14.97 -12.41
C MET A 455 13.07 -15.07 -13.38
N SER A 456 12.88 -14.09 -14.27
CA SER A 456 11.85 -14.12 -15.31
C SER A 456 12.01 -15.36 -16.21
N ARG A 457 13.22 -15.67 -16.62
CA ARG A 457 13.48 -16.90 -17.36
C ARG A 457 13.16 -18.15 -16.59
N LEU A 458 13.51 -18.22 -15.30
CA LEU A 458 13.20 -19.37 -14.43
C LEU A 458 11.71 -19.55 -14.22
N VAL A 459 10.97 -18.47 -13.98
CA VAL A 459 9.51 -18.49 -13.81
C VAL A 459 8.85 -19.01 -15.08
N HIS A 460 9.25 -18.51 -16.24
CA HIS A 460 8.76 -19.04 -17.52
C HIS A 460 9.09 -20.52 -17.73
N GLU A 461 10.34 -20.95 -17.49
CA GLU A 461 10.75 -22.35 -17.65
C GLU A 461 10.05 -23.32 -16.67
N LYS A 462 9.74 -22.84 -15.44
CA LYS A 462 9.22 -23.70 -14.38
C LYS A 462 7.69 -23.70 -14.27
N PHE A 463 7.04 -22.59 -14.59
CA PHE A 463 5.60 -22.41 -14.34
C PHE A 463 4.78 -22.11 -15.60
N ASN A 464 5.39 -21.87 -16.78
CA ASN A 464 4.72 -21.44 -18.03
C ASN A 464 4.00 -20.09 -17.90
N ALA A 465 4.48 -19.19 -17.05
CA ALA A 465 3.91 -17.89 -16.83
C ALA A 465 4.63 -16.80 -17.67
#